data_dc14843dca32c70055030332667d3562
#
_entry.id   dc14843dca32c70055030332667d3562
#
_cell.length_a   1.000
_cell.length_b   1.000
_cell.length_c   1.000
_cell.angle_alpha   90.00
_cell.angle_beta   90.00
_cell.angle_gamma   90.00
#
_symmetry.space_group_name_H-M   'P 1'
#
loop_
_entity.id
_entity.type
_entity.pdbx_description
1 polymer ?
#
loop_
_entity_poly.entity_id
_entity_poly.type
_entity_poly.pdbx_seq_one_letter_code
_entity_poly.pdbx_strand_id
1 'polypeptide(L)'
;MLQLPILILKFCEQEGPGYISEFLEENSLPFIIKMIHQSSDVPESINKFSGLILMGGAMSANDELNWIPFVLDLIKQTYEYDKPLLGHCLGGQLISKSLGAKIKKNKALEIGWFKVQVCNNSKEQKENAQNWLGKVNQFDAFHWHGEMFELPKHATLLLTNNNCQNQAYSIGKHLVLQCHIEMNEDLISSWCNSGKDELNMHEQINSVQSSRQIKENFNQKCKY
;
A
#
# COMPACT_ATOMS: atom_id res chain seq x y z
N MET A 1 -2.05 28.04 14.01
CA MET A 1 -0.92 27.08 14.18
C MET A 1 -0.63 26.51 12.80
N LEU A 2 0.64 26.43 12.40
CA LEU A 2 1.01 25.77 11.13
C LEU A 2 0.68 24.28 11.25
N GLN A 3 -0.01 23.73 10.24
CA GLN A 3 -0.32 22.31 10.19
C GLN A 3 0.98 21.52 9.97
N LEU A 4 1.22 20.47 10.78
CA LEU A 4 2.36 19.60 10.58
C LEU A 4 2.21 18.82 9.26
N PRO A 5 3.29 18.65 8.49
CA PRO A 5 3.22 17.90 7.24
C PRO A 5 3.01 16.40 7.47
N ILE A 6 2.42 15.72 6.48
CA ILE A 6 2.38 14.27 6.39
C ILE A 6 3.75 13.79 5.89
N LEU A 7 4.32 12.76 6.49
CA LEU A 7 5.54 12.12 5.99
C LEU A 7 5.18 10.99 5.03
N ILE A 8 5.76 11.00 3.84
CA ILE A 8 5.64 9.93 2.84
C ILE A 8 7.01 9.29 2.66
N LEU A 9 7.14 7.99 2.98
CA LEU A 9 8.37 7.23 2.75
C LEU A 9 8.26 6.46 1.43
N LYS A 10 9.26 6.64 0.56
CA LYS A 10 9.49 5.87 -0.67
C LYS A 10 10.67 4.95 -0.49
N PHE A 11 10.63 3.77 -1.10
CA PHE A 11 11.68 2.76 -1.03
C PHE A 11 12.28 2.44 -2.40
N CYS A 12 11.66 2.90 -3.48
CA CYS A 12 12.13 2.77 -4.86
C CYS A 12 11.91 4.07 -5.63
N GLU A 13 12.77 4.36 -6.60
CA GLU A 13 12.62 5.54 -7.46
C GLU A 13 11.33 5.50 -8.29
N GLN A 14 10.96 4.31 -8.76
CA GLN A 14 9.81 4.09 -9.64
C GLN A 14 8.47 4.11 -8.90
N GLU A 15 8.47 3.97 -7.57
CA GLU A 15 7.26 3.89 -6.75
C GLU A 15 7.04 5.19 -6.00
N GLY A 16 6.26 6.08 -6.60
CA GLY A 16 5.88 7.36 -6.01
C GLY A 16 4.47 7.34 -5.39
N PRO A 17 4.06 8.43 -4.75
CA PRO A 17 2.75 8.54 -4.13
C PRO A 17 1.59 8.66 -5.13
N GLY A 18 1.87 8.85 -6.44
CA GLY A 18 0.84 8.92 -7.46
C GLY A 18 -0.29 9.87 -7.10
N TYR A 19 -1.53 9.42 -7.26
CA TYR A 19 -2.72 10.21 -6.95
C TYR A 19 -2.81 10.69 -5.48
N ILE A 20 -2.11 10.02 -4.55
CA ILE A 20 -2.06 10.50 -3.15
C ILE A 20 -1.45 11.91 -3.10
N SER A 21 -0.33 12.17 -3.80
CA SER A 21 0.27 13.51 -3.80
C SER A 21 -0.63 14.54 -4.47
N GLU A 22 -1.27 14.19 -5.58
CA GLU A 22 -2.25 15.04 -6.25
C GLU A 22 -3.40 15.42 -5.31
N PHE A 23 -3.98 14.43 -4.63
CA PHE A 23 -5.03 14.66 -3.63
C PHE A 23 -4.59 15.56 -2.47
N LEU A 24 -3.38 15.36 -1.95
CA LEU A 24 -2.85 16.17 -0.85
C LEU A 24 -2.63 17.63 -1.29
N GLU A 25 -2.12 17.86 -2.50
CA GLU A 25 -1.94 19.19 -3.11
C GLU A 25 -3.27 19.90 -3.33
N GLU A 26 -4.25 19.23 -3.96
CA GLU A 26 -5.59 19.75 -4.21
C GLU A 26 -6.31 20.17 -2.92
N ASN A 27 -6.06 19.44 -1.82
CA ASN A 27 -6.66 19.74 -0.52
C ASN A 27 -5.77 20.63 0.37
N SER A 28 -4.66 21.17 -0.15
CA SER A 28 -3.73 22.04 0.59
C SER A 28 -3.20 21.38 1.88
N LEU A 29 -3.01 20.07 1.87
CA LEU A 29 -2.45 19.29 2.97
C LEU A 29 -0.92 19.22 2.81
N PRO A 30 -0.13 19.80 3.75
CA PRO A 30 1.31 19.79 3.62
C PRO A 30 1.88 18.38 3.79
N PHE A 31 2.82 18.01 2.93
CA PHE A 31 3.53 16.72 3.01
C PHE A 31 5.00 16.85 2.64
N ILE A 32 5.79 15.86 3.04
CA ILE A 32 7.20 15.73 2.72
C ILE A 32 7.45 14.30 2.25
N ILE A 33 8.05 14.15 1.07
CA ILE A 33 8.46 12.84 0.53
C ILE A 33 9.93 12.61 0.89
N LYS A 34 10.23 11.45 1.47
CA LYS A 34 11.59 10.99 1.74
C LYS A 34 11.85 9.66 1.06
N MET A 35 12.93 9.62 0.27
CA MET A 35 13.49 8.36 -0.24
C MET A 35 14.34 7.72 0.85
N ILE A 36 14.16 6.41 1.04
CA ILE A 36 14.89 5.62 2.03
C ILE A 36 15.82 4.65 1.31
N HIS A 37 17.13 4.90 1.40
CA HIS A 37 18.18 4.03 0.89
C HIS A 37 18.96 3.37 2.04
N GLN A 38 19.04 4.05 3.17
CA GLN A 38 19.81 3.64 4.34
C GLN A 38 19.15 4.12 5.65
N SER A 39 19.63 3.62 6.76
CA SER A 39 19.05 3.92 8.09
C SER A 39 19.03 5.41 8.45
N SER A 40 20.05 6.17 8.03
CA SER A 40 20.12 7.63 8.29
C SER A 40 19.07 8.46 7.55
N ASP A 41 18.41 7.90 6.55
CA ASP A 41 17.34 8.60 5.82
C ASP A 41 16.02 8.57 6.59
N VAL A 42 15.86 7.59 7.51
CA VAL A 42 14.65 7.43 8.31
C VAL A 42 14.64 8.48 9.43
N PRO A 43 13.56 9.30 9.56
CA PRO A 43 13.46 10.23 10.68
C PRO A 43 13.47 9.51 12.03
N GLU A 44 14.23 10.03 12.98
CA GLU A 44 14.32 9.48 14.35
C GLU A 44 12.98 9.56 15.10
N SER A 45 12.09 10.50 14.72
CA SER A 45 10.83 10.71 15.43
C SER A 45 9.72 11.20 14.51
N ILE A 46 8.50 10.69 14.77
CA ILE A 46 7.25 11.12 14.10
C ILE A 46 6.70 12.45 14.63
N ASN A 47 7.29 13.03 15.67
CA ASN A 47 6.72 14.20 16.34
C ASN A 47 6.52 15.43 15.45
N LYS A 48 7.36 15.60 14.42
CA LYS A 48 7.31 16.71 13.46
C LYS A 48 6.29 16.49 12.32
N PHE A 49 5.55 15.39 12.32
CA PHE A 49 4.64 15.01 11.27
C PHE A 49 3.24 14.75 11.81
N SER A 50 2.21 14.98 10.99
CA SER A 50 0.80 14.75 11.34
C SER A 50 0.35 13.30 11.10
N GLY A 51 1.04 12.56 10.23
CA GLY A 51 0.78 11.17 9.88
C GLY A 51 1.93 10.59 9.05
N LEU A 52 1.86 9.30 8.76
CA LEU A 52 2.88 8.56 8.01
C LEU A 52 2.22 7.75 6.89
N ILE A 53 2.74 7.91 5.66
CA ILE A 53 2.40 7.10 4.49
C ILE A 53 3.63 6.32 4.07
N LEU A 54 3.48 5.02 3.86
CA LEU A 54 4.54 4.13 3.36
C LEU A 54 4.13 3.58 2.01
N MET A 55 4.96 3.86 1.01
CA MET A 55 4.74 3.40 -0.36
C MET A 55 5.16 1.94 -0.54
N GLY A 56 4.93 1.42 -1.73
CA GLY A 56 5.41 0.10 -2.14
C GLY A 56 6.92 0.02 -2.32
N GLY A 57 7.41 -1.14 -2.76
CA GLY A 57 8.82 -1.41 -3.05
C GLY A 57 9.04 -2.84 -3.51
N ALA A 58 10.08 -3.04 -4.31
CA ALA A 58 10.44 -4.35 -4.86
C ALA A 58 11.08 -5.30 -3.83
N MET A 59 11.41 -4.81 -2.62
CA MET A 59 12.03 -5.57 -1.56
C MET A 59 10.99 -6.36 -0.77
N SER A 60 11.44 -7.42 -0.07
CA SER A 60 10.63 -8.08 0.95
C SER A 60 10.72 -7.32 2.28
N ALA A 61 9.61 -7.20 2.98
CA ALA A 61 9.63 -6.73 4.37
C ALA A 61 10.40 -7.68 5.30
N ASN A 62 10.77 -8.88 4.82
CA ASN A 62 11.60 -9.85 5.54
C ASN A 62 13.09 -9.78 5.19
N ASP A 63 13.49 -8.93 4.25
CA ASP A 63 14.91 -8.74 3.92
C ASP A 63 15.69 -8.14 5.10
N GLU A 64 17.00 -8.44 5.14
CA GLU A 64 17.93 -7.91 6.15
C GLU A 64 18.52 -6.55 5.72
N LEU A 65 17.66 -5.61 5.30
CA LEU A 65 18.07 -4.26 4.93
C LEU A 65 18.24 -3.39 6.18
N ASN A 66 19.33 -2.65 6.24
CA ASN A 66 19.73 -1.88 7.43
C ASN A 66 18.73 -0.80 7.86
N TRP A 67 17.88 -0.32 6.97
CA TRP A 67 16.86 0.70 7.25
C TRP A 67 15.53 0.10 7.79
N ILE A 68 15.25 -1.18 7.54
CA ILE A 68 13.98 -1.80 7.97
C ILE A 68 13.73 -1.66 9.48
N PRO A 69 14.67 -1.96 10.38
CA PRO A 69 14.42 -1.80 11.82
C PRO A 69 14.03 -0.38 12.23
N PHE A 70 14.62 0.64 11.59
CA PHE A 70 14.33 2.05 11.87
C PHE A 70 12.95 2.45 11.35
N VAL A 71 12.54 1.95 10.19
CA VAL A 71 11.18 2.17 9.67
C VAL A 71 10.14 1.49 10.56
N LEU A 72 10.39 0.25 11.02
CA LEU A 72 9.49 -0.45 11.95
C LEU A 72 9.33 0.31 13.27
N ASP A 73 10.41 0.90 13.80
CA ASP A 73 10.35 1.73 15.00
C ASP A 73 9.56 3.02 14.77
N LEU A 74 9.77 3.71 13.65
CA LEU A 74 9.00 4.92 13.28
C LEU A 74 7.50 4.61 13.12
N ILE A 75 7.15 3.46 12.53
CA ILE A 75 5.76 2.97 12.44
C ILE A 75 5.19 2.77 13.84
N LYS A 76 5.93 2.09 14.73
CA LYS A 76 5.52 1.85 16.11
C LYS A 76 5.28 3.15 16.86
N GLN A 77 6.20 4.12 16.77
CA GLN A 77 6.01 5.45 17.32
C GLN A 77 4.73 6.11 16.78
N THR A 78 4.50 6.04 15.46
CA THR A 78 3.32 6.63 14.82
C THR A 78 2.03 6.04 15.38
N TYR A 79 2.00 4.71 15.56
CA TYR A 79 0.88 4.01 16.15
C TYR A 79 0.65 4.37 17.63
N GLU A 80 1.72 4.39 18.44
CA GLU A 80 1.67 4.73 19.87
C GLU A 80 1.25 6.18 20.12
N TYR A 81 1.66 7.12 19.25
CA TYR A 81 1.22 8.53 19.30
C TYR A 81 -0.15 8.76 18.65
N ASP A 82 -0.84 7.70 18.28
CA ASP A 82 -2.17 7.75 17.67
C ASP A 82 -2.23 8.66 16.43
N LYS A 83 -1.17 8.68 15.60
CA LYS A 83 -1.13 9.41 14.32
C LYS A 83 -1.54 8.48 13.17
N PRO A 84 -2.27 8.98 12.15
CA PRO A 84 -2.70 8.16 11.02
C PRO A 84 -1.54 7.45 10.30
N LEU A 85 -1.76 6.19 9.96
CA LEU A 85 -0.89 5.38 9.10
C LEU A 85 -1.64 4.98 7.83
N LEU A 86 -0.97 5.09 6.69
CA LEU A 86 -1.40 4.50 5.42
C LEU A 86 -0.22 3.73 4.83
N GLY A 87 -0.45 2.51 4.38
CA GLY A 87 0.59 1.72 3.72
C GLY A 87 0.06 0.94 2.54
N HIS A 88 0.84 0.94 1.44
CA HIS A 88 0.57 0.15 0.24
C HIS A 88 1.64 -0.90 0.04
N CYS A 89 1.26 -2.13 -0.32
CA CYS A 89 2.14 -3.25 -0.67
C CYS A 89 3.26 -3.43 0.36
N LEU A 90 4.53 -3.18 0.05
CA LEU A 90 5.64 -3.23 1.00
C LEU A 90 5.38 -2.36 2.25
N GLY A 91 4.89 -1.14 2.07
CA GLY A 91 4.54 -0.25 3.18
C GLY A 91 3.47 -0.84 4.09
N GLY A 92 2.46 -1.49 3.51
CA GLY A 92 1.43 -2.23 4.25
C GLY A 92 2.00 -3.44 5.00
N GLN A 93 2.94 -4.16 4.39
CA GLN A 93 3.66 -5.28 5.00
C GLN A 93 4.54 -4.81 6.18
N LEU A 94 5.25 -3.68 6.04
CA LEU A 94 6.06 -3.11 7.12
C LEU A 94 5.19 -2.67 8.31
N ILE A 95 4.03 -2.04 8.06
CA ILE A 95 3.06 -1.71 9.12
C ILE A 95 2.60 -2.98 9.82
N SER A 96 2.19 -3.99 9.07
CA SER A 96 1.69 -5.25 9.62
C SER A 96 2.77 -5.95 10.46
N LYS A 97 4.01 -5.99 9.99
CA LYS A 97 5.17 -6.55 10.70
C LYS A 97 5.47 -5.79 11.99
N SER A 98 5.44 -4.46 11.96
CA SER A 98 5.63 -3.61 13.15
C SER A 98 4.56 -3.86 14.21
N LEU A 99 3.34 -4.20 13.78
CA LEU A 99 2.21 -4.57 14.65
C LEU A 99 2.17 -6.07 15.03
N GLY A 100 3.26 -6.81 14.75
CA GLY A 100 3.45 -8.20 15.18
C GLY A 100 2.87 -9.25 14.24
N ALA A 101 2.36 -8.88 13.07
CA ALA A 101 1.90 -9.84 12.07
C ALA A 101 3.08 -10.39 11.22
N LYS A 102 2.90 -11.60 10.67
CA LYS A 102 3.89 -12.22 9.78
C LYS A 102 3.65 -11.80 8.34
N ILE A 103 4.74 -11.65 7.61
CA ILE A 103 4.72 -11.51 6.16
C ILE A 103 5.12 -12.86 5.57
N LYS A 104 4.32 -13.34 4.62
CA LYS A 104 4.52 -14.66 4.01
C LYS A 104 4.27 -14.62 2.50
N LYS A 105 4.80 -15.62 1.82
CA LYS A 105 4.53 -15.79 0.39
C LYS A 105 3.04 -15.94 0.15
N ASN A 106 2.51 -15.19 -0.80
CA ASN A 106 1.13 -15.34 -1.25
C ASN A 106 0.98 -16.64 -2.06
N LYS A 107 -0.24 -17.17 -2.15
CA LYS A 107 -0.52 -18.38 -2.94
C LYS A 107 -0.37 -18.18 -4.45
N ALA A 108 -0.47 -16.94 -4.91
CA ALA A 108 -0.32 -16.55 -6.31
C ALA A 108 0.49 -15.27 -6.42
N LEU A 109 1.31 -15.15 -7.48
CA LEU A 109 1.83 -13.88 -7.94
C LEU A 109 0.66 -13.11 -8.57
N GLU A 110 0.45 -11.86 -8.18
CA GLU A 110 -0.67 -11.04 -8.65
C GLU A 110 -0.12 -9.76 -9.26
N ILE A 111 -0.24 -9.59 -10.60
CA ILE A 111 0.24 -8.42 -11.33
C ILE A 111 -0.83 -7.95 -12.31
N GLY A 112 -1.31 -6.72 -12.12
CA GLY A 112 -2.33 -6.09 -12.97
C GLY A 112 -3.58 -5.67 -12.22
N TRP A 113 -4.65 -5.41 -12.94
CA TRP A 113 -5.94 -4.95 -12.43
C TRP A 113 -6.85 -6.13 -12.13
N PHE A 114 -7.11 -6.37 -10.86
CA PHE A 114 -8.03 -7.42 -10.42
C PHE A 114 -9.07 -6.88 -9.45
N LYS A 115 -10.23 -7.50 -9.50
CA LYS A 115 -11.36 -7.15 -8.65
C LYS A 115 -11.07 -7.52 -7.19
N VAL A 116 -11.25 -6.56 -6.30
CA VAL A 116 -11.29 -6.77 -4.85
C VAL A 116 -12.73 -6.68 -4.37
N GLN A 117 -13.08 -7.49 -3.37
CA GLN A 117 -14.41 -7.55 -2.75
C GLN A 117 -14.34 -6.95 -1.36
N VAL A 118 -15.32 -6.12 -1.03
CA VAL A 118 -15.47 -5.54 0.30
C VAL A 118 -16.01 -6.60 1.25
N CYS A 119 -15.32 -6.80 2.36
CA CYS A 119 -15.72 -7.73 3.40
C CYS A 119 -16.87 -7.16 4.23
N ASN A 120 -17.96 -7.93 4.41
CA ASN A 120 -19.16 -7.50 5.12
C ASN A 120 -19.80 -8.62 5.93
N ASN A 121 -19.00 -9.59 6.41
CA ASN A 121 -19.48 -10.80 7.11
C ASN A 121 -19.96 -10.52 8.54
N SER A 122 -19.64 -9.36 9.13
CA SER A 122 -20.16 -8.92 10.43
C SER A 122 -20.60 -7.46 10.37
N LYS A 123 -21.40 -7.02 11.37
CA LYS A 123 -21.82 -5.63 11.48
C LYS A 123 -20.62 -4.68 11.61
N GLU A 124 -19.66 -5.03 12.47
CA GLU A 124 -18.43 -4.26 12.67
C GLU A 124 -17.63 -4.13 11.38
N GLN A 125 -17.43 -5.23 10.65
CA GLN A 125 -16.71 -5.25 9.39
C GLN A 125 -17.38 -4.37 8.33
N LYS A 126 -18.73 -4.45 8.25
CA LYS A 126 -19.52 -3.62 7.33
C LYS A 126 -19.40 -2.13 7.65
N GLU A 127 -19.49 -1.75 8.93
CA GLU A 127 -19.36 -0.37 9.39
C GLU A 127 -17.94 0.18 9.11
N ASN A 128 -16.89 -0.58 9.43
CA ASN A 128 -15.52 -0.21 9.13
C ASN A 128 -15.29 -0.05 7.61
N ALA A 129 -15.75 -1.03 6.82
CA ALA A 129 -15.62 -0.95 5.38
C ALA A 129 -16.35 0.28 4.80
N GLN A 130 -17.55 0.59 5.28
CA GLN A 130 -18.31 1.75 4.85
C GLN A 130 -17.63 3.07 5.22
N ASN A 131 -17.00 3.14 6.37
CA ASN A 131 -16.27 4.32 6.83
C ASN A 131 -15.02 4.59 5.97
N TRP A 132 -14.29 3.54 5.57
CA TRP A 132 -13.05 3.67 4.81
C TRP A 132 -13.23 3.70 3.30
N LEU A 133 -14.21 2.94 2.78
CA LEU A 133 -14.35 2.68 1.35
C LEU A 133 -15.68 3.24 0.78
N GLY A 134 -16.53 3.82 1.64
CA GLY A 134 -17.86 4.28 1.22
C GLY A 134 -18.83 3.13 0.93
N LYS A 135 -19.78 3.36 0.01
CA LYS A 135 -20.86 2.41 -0.30
C LYS A 135 -20.55 1.48 -1.48
N VAL A 136 -19.28 1.15 -1.67
CA VAL A 136 -18.88 0.20 -2.71
C VAL A 136 -18.90 -1.23 -2.18
N ASN A 137 -19.22 -2.21 -3.04
CA ASN A 137 -19.16 -3.64 -2.69
C ASN A 137 -17.92 -4.32 -3.29
N GLN A 138 -17.42 -3.81 -4.40
CA GLN A 138 -16.25 -4.29 -5.12
C GLN A 138 -15.75 -3.21 -6.07
N PHE A 139 -14.46 -3.25 -6.37
CA PHE A 139 -13.83 -2.41 -7.39
C PHE A 139 -12.58 -3.09 -7.95
N ASP A 140 -12.05 -2.59 -9.05
CA ASP A 140 -10.78 -3.06 -9.59
C ASP A 140 -9.64 -2.27 -8.95
N ALA A 141 -8.69 -2.97 -8.31
CA ALA A 141 -7.48 -2.41 -7.76
C ALA A 141 -6.26 -2.89 -8.54
N PHE A 142 -5.18 -2.15 -8.51
CA PHE A 142 -3.93 -2.57 -9.10
C PHE A 142 -3.13 -3.42 -8.12
N HIS A 143 -2.43 -4.43 -8.64
CA HIS A 143 -1.63 -5.37 -7.86
C HIS A 143 -0.27 -5.56 -8.52
N TRP A 144 0.76 -5.69 -7.70
CA TRP A 144 2.08 -6.16 -8.11
C TRP A 144 2.78 -6.73 -6.88
N HIS A 145 2.44 -7.97 -6.52
CA HIS A 145 2.98 -8.59 -5.32
C HIS A 145 2.95 -10.11 -5.35
N GLY A 146 3.96 -10.72 -4.72
CA GLY A 146 4.07 -12.15 -4.49
C GLY A 146 4.07 -12.53 -3.00
N GLU A 147 4.07 -11.54 -2.12
CA GLU A 147 3.96 -11.71 -0.66
C GLU A 147 2.70 -11.04 -0.13
N MET A 148 2.27 -11.44 1.06
CA MET A 148 1.11 -10.88 1.76
C MET A 148 1.36 -10.80 3.27
N PHE A 149 0.69 -9.87 3.92
CA PHE A 149 0.64 -9.79 5.38
C PHE A 149 -0.44 -10.71 5.97
N GLU A 150 -0.20 -11.24 7.16
CA GLU A 150 -1.26 -11.70 8.04
C GLU A 150 -1.91 -10.50 8.74
N LEU A 151 -3.12 -10.70 9.29
CA LEU A 151 -3.80 -9.64 10.02
C LEU A 151 -3.17 -9.46 11.41
N PRO A 152 -2.79 -8.24 11.79
CA PRO A 152 -2.43 -7.94 13.17
C PRO A 152 -3.63 -8.17 14.11
N LYS A 153 -3.34 -8.34 15.40
CA LYS A 153 -4.38 -8.43 16.41
C LYS A 153 -5.28 -7.17 16.40
N HIS A 154 -6.57 -7.35 16.52
CA HIS A 154 -7.59 -6.28 16.46
C HIS A 154 -7.76 -5.58 15.10
N ALA A 155 -7.13 -6.05 14.04
CA ALA A 155 -7.38 -5.53 12.70
C ALA A 155 -8.71 -6.05 12.14
N THR A 156 -9.43 -5.18 11.42
CA THR A 156 -10.66 -5.53 10.70
C THR A 156 -10.33 -5.68 9.21
N LEU A 157 -10.48 -6.88 8.66
CA LEU A 157 -10.30 -7.13 7.22
C LEU A 157 -11.35 -6.34 6.42
N LEU A 158 -10.88 -5.55 5.45
CA LEU A 158 -11.75 -4.71 4.60
C LEU A 158 -11.91 -5.25 3.19
N LEU A 159 -10.81 -5.75 2.60
CA LEU A 159 -10.78 -6.22 1.21
C LEU A 159 -10.16 -7.60 1.11
N THR A 160 -10.71 -8.39 0.18
CA THR A 160 -10.21 -9.72 -0.20
C THR A 160 -10.38 -9.96 -1.69
N ASN A 161 -9.62 -10.92 -2.25
CA ASN A 161 -9.91 -11.49 -3.56
C ASN A 161 -9.51 -12.98 -3.63
N ASN A 162 -9.70 -13.61 -4.78
CA ASN A 162 -9.41 -15.04 -4.96
C ASN A 162 -7.92 -15.38 -4.88
N ASN A 163 -7.04 -14.43 -5.18
CA ASN A 163 -5.59 -14.62 -5.22
C ASN A 163 -4.93 -14.29 -3.88
N CYS A 164 -5.48 -13.31 -3.14
CA CYS A 164 -4.95 -12.89 -1.85
C CYS A 164 -6.09 -12.61 -0.85
N GLN A 165 -6.08 -13.31 0.27
CA GLN A 165 -7.14 -13.19 1.28
C GLN A 165 -7.11 -11.83 2.00
N ASN A 166 -5.94 -11.23 2.19
CA ASN A 166 -5.77 -10.02 2.96
C ASN A 166 -5.31 -8.89 2.02
N GLN A 167 -6.27 -8.29 1.30
CA GLN A 167 -6.01 -7.17 0.39
C GLN A 167 -6.03 -5.81 1.08
N ALA A 168 -6.80 -5.66 2.15
CA ALA A 168 -6.76 -4.49 3.01
C ALA A 168 -7.35 -4.76 4.37
N TYR A 169 -6.86 -4.04 5.38
CA TYR A 169 -7.47 -3.99 6.71
C TYR A 169 -7.41 -2.58 7.29
N SER A 170 -8.24 -2.33 8.31
CA SER A 170 -8.12 -1.16 9.17
C SER A 170 -7.89 -1.58 10.62
N ILE A 171 -7.24 -0.70 11.37
CA ILE A 171 -7.10 -0.79 12.81
C ILE A 171 -7.11 0.63 13.39
N GLY A 172 -8.18 0.99 14.14
CA GLY A 172 -8.39 2.38 14.56
C GLY A 172 -8.43 3.34 13.35
N LYS A 173 -7.55 4.32 13.32
CA LYS A 173 -7.42 5.31 12.24
C LYS A 173 -6.35 4.96 11.19
N HIS A 174 -5.93 3.72 11.14
CA HIS A 174 -4.89 3.25 10.23
C HIS A 174 -5.51 2.39 9.12
N LEU A 175 -5.10 2.64 7.88
CA LEU A 175 -5.50 1.90 6.69
C LEU A 175 -4.29 1.23 6.06
N VAL A 176 -4.40 -0.06 5.79
CA VAL A 176 -3.31 -0.85 5.23
C VAL A 176 -3.84 -1.65 4.05
N LEU A 177 -3.14 -1.53 2.93
CA LEU A 177 -3.49 -2.16 1.67
C LEU A 177 -2.33 -3.03 1.16
N GLN A 178 -2.65 -4.19 0.63
CA GLN A 178 -1.72 -4.99 -0.18
C GLN A 178 -1.79 -4.54 -1.64
N CYS A 179 -2.97 -4.18 -2.10
CA CYS A 179 -3.20 -3.60 -3.42
C CYS A 179 -2.85 -2.10 -3.47
N HIS A 180 -2.84 -1.56 -4.67
CA HIS A 180 -2.54 -0.17 -4.98
C HIS A 180 -3.81 0.56 -5.44
N ILE A 181 -4.12 1.68 -4.81
CA ILE A 181 -5.24 2.56 -5.16
C ILE A 181 -4.76 3.96 -5.61
N GLU A 182 -3.45 4.19 -5.53
CA GLU A 182 -2.79 5.46 -5.84
C GLU A 182 -2.32 5.59 -7.30
N MET A 183 -2.54 4.55 -8.11
CA MET A 183 -1.98 4.47 -9.46
C MET A 183 -2.50 5.57 -10.38
N ASN A 184 -1.57 6.25 -11.05
CA ASN A 184 -1.82 7.14 -12.17
C ASN A 184 -1.10 6.66 -13.44
N GLU A 185 -1.25 7.38 -14.56
CA GLU A 185 -0.71 6.98 -15.87
C GLU A 185 0.83 6.87 -15.86
N ASP A 186 1.49 7.80 -15.15
CA ASP A 186 2.95 7.84 -15.05
C ASP A 186 3.48 6.63 -14.27
N LEU A 187 2.85 6.28 -13.14
CA LEU A 187 3.21 5.09 -12.38
C LEU A 187 3.00 3.81 -13.19
N ILE A 188 1.85 3.65 -13.84
CA ILE A 188 1.56 2.49 -14.70
C ILE A 188 2.61 2.36 -15.81
N SER A 189 2.96 3.46 -16.46
CA SER A 189 3.97 3.46 -17.53
C SER A 189 5.35 3.11 -16.99
N SER A 190 5.76 3.70 -15.86
CA SER A 190 7.03 3.45 -15.20
C SER A 190 7.16 1.99 -14.77
N TRP A 191 6.14 1.43 -14.09
CA TRP A 191 6.17 0.06 -13.61
C TRP A 191 6.15 -0.98 -14.73
N CYS A 192 5.35 -0.76 -15.78
CA CYS A 192 5.36 -1.63 -16.96
C CYS A 192 6.71 -1.64 -17.68
N ASN A 193 7.45 -0.54 -17.65
CA ASN A 193 8.77 -0.44 -18.27
C ASN A 193 9.84 -1.12 -17.41
N SER A 194 9.89 -0.82 -16.10
CA SER A 194 10.86 -1.39 -15.17
C SER A 194 10.63 -2.88 -14.90
N GLY A 195 9.37 -3.32 -14.84
CA GLY A 195 8.98 -4.71 -14.59
C GLY A 195 8.81 -5.57 -15.85
N LYS A 196 9.28 -5.11 -17.03
CA LYS A 196 9.07 -5.80 -18.30
C LYS A 196 9.57 -7.26 -18.29
N ASP A 197 10.72 -7.51 -17.70
CA ASP A 197 11.30 -8.85 -17.65
C ASP A 197 10.48 -9.78 -16.75
N GLU A 198 9.99 -9.29 -15.62
CA GLU A 198 9.11 -10.02 -14.72
C GLU A 198 7.76 -10.35 -15.38
N LEU A 199 7.16 -9.39 -16.09
CA LEU A 199 5.92 -9.62 -16.86
C LEU A 199 6.10 -10.69 -17.92
N ASN A 200 7.20 -10.66 -18.69
CA ASN A 200 7.51 -11.65 -19.70
C ASN A 200 7.76 -13.05 -19.10
N MET A 201 8.48 -13.11 -17.98
CA MET A 201 8.79 -14.37 -17.27
C MET A 201 7.52 -15.06 -16.77
N HIS A 202 6.49 -14.31 -16.40
CA HIS A 202 5.28 -14.81 -15.76
C HIS A 202 4.02 -14.71 -16.62
N GLU A 203 4.14 -14.43 -17.93
CA GLU A 203 3.01 -14.22 -18.85
C GLU A 203 2.01 -15.39 -18.92
N GLN A 204 2.43 -16.61 -18.54
CA GLN A 204 1.57 -17.81 -18.53
C GLN A 204 0.74 -17.94 -17.24
N ILE A 205 0.94 -17.07 -16.26
CA ILE A 205 0.21 -17.11 -14.99
C ILE A 205 -1.10 -16.31 -15.14
N ASN A 206 -2.24 -16.93 -14.89
CA ASN A 206 -3.56 -16.29 -15.04
C ASN A 206 -3.76 -15.02 -14.19
N SER A 207 -3.02 -14.88 -13.09
CA SER A 207 -3.02 -13.69 -12.22
C SER A 207 -1.95 -12.67 -12.58
N VAL A 208 -1.36 -12.76 -13.79
CA VAL A 208 -0.39 -11.80 -14.33
C VAL A 208 -0.91 -11.27 -15.66
N GLN A 209 -1.12 -9.98 -15.76
CA GLN A 209 -1.52 -9.29 -16.99
C GLN A 209 -0.28 -8.82 -17.76
N SER A 210 -0.34 -8.85 -19.08
CA SER A 210 0.70 -8.23 -19.91
C SER A 210 0.70 -6.71 -19.76
N SER A 211 1.83 -6.07 -20.07
CA SER A 211 1.95 -4.59 -20.07
C SER A 211 0.84 -3.91 -20.90
N ARG A 212 0.47 -4.52 -22.04
CA ARG A 212 -0.62 -4.03 -22.87
C ARG A 212 -1.96 -4.07 -22.14
N GLN A 213 -2.30 -5.20 -21.52
CA GLN A 213 -3.55 -5.35 -20.75
C GLN A 213 -3.61 -4.40 -19.56
N ILE A 214 -2.49 -4.20 -18.87
CA ILE A 214 -2.39 -3.26 -17.73
C ILE A 214 -2.74 -1.83 -18.18
N LYS A 215 -2.15 -1.36 -19.29
CA LYS A 215 -2.37 -0.01 -19.83
C LYS A 215 -3.78 0.17 -20.39
N GLU A 216 -4.31 -0.82 -21.11
CA GLU A 216 -5.68 -0.81 -21.63
C GLU A 216 -6.70 -0.76 -20.47
N ASN A 217 -6.50 -1.56 -19.43
CA ASN A 217 -7.36 -1.60 -18.25
C ASN A 217 -7.33 -0.28 -17.46
N PHE A 218 -6.16 0.35 -17.30
CA PHE A 218 -6.04 1.67 -16.68
C PHE A 218 -6.93 2.69 -17.38
N ASN A 219 -6.81 2.78 -18.70
CA ASN A 219 -7.59 3.71 -19.51
C ASN A 219 -9.13 3.49 -19.43
N GLN A 220 -9.56 2.27 -19.13
CA GLN A 220 -10.99 1.93 -19.01
C GLN A 220 -11.54 2.13 -17.60
N LYS A 221 -10.71 1.91 -16.55
CA LYS A 221 -11.16 1.76 -15.16
C LYS A 221 -10.86 2.98 -14.28
N CYS A 222 -9.87 3.80 -14.61
CA CYS A 222 -9.39 4.91 -13.80
C CYS A 222 -9.74 6.30 -14.36
N LYS A 223 -10.68 6.41 -15.31
CA LYS A 223 -11.11 7.68 -15.91
C LYS A 223 -12.33 8.32 -15.22
N TYR A 224 -12.52 8.08 -13.90
CA TYR A 224 -13.67 8.66 -13.17
C TYR A 224 -13.20 9.39 -11.93
#